data_cfad3833112fde5effb4a6eb074f780c
#
_entry.id   cfad3833112fde5effb4a6eb074f780c
#
_cell.length_a   1.000
_cell.length_b   1.000
_cell.length_c   1.000
_cell.angle_alpha   90.00
_cell.angle_beta   90.00
_cell.angle_gamma   90.00
#
_symmetry.space_group_name_H-M   'P 1'
#
loop_
_entity.id
_entity.type
_entity.pdbx_description
1 polymer ?
#
loop_
_entity_poly.entity_id
_entity_poly.type
_entity_poly.pdbx_seq_one_letter_code
_entity_poly.pdbx_strand_id
1 'polypeptide(L)'
;MTSDDTITERELITRREALLRVTALLGGVALLGGNAFVTGCRAEHAGDEPFSRDDVAFLDEVADTILPTTSTPGAKAAKTGAFMALMVHDGYMPADQKIFRDGMGKIDDATNKAYNVSFMKATPEQRLAVLTAIDRDQRSYSQAREDERRKKSLAWLNDPRKEGATGTDVGAATMATENPPTHYFRMMKELALLGYFTSEIGATQALRYVEAPGRYDPCVPYTPGEKQWASHA
;
A
#
# COMPACT_ATOMS: atom_id res chain seq x y z
N MET A 1 48.75 46.67 -15.23
CA MET A 1 47.46 46.51 -14.58
C MET A 1 47.22 44.97 -14.51
N THR A 2 47.65 44.43 -13.42
CA THR A 2 47.65 42.97 -13.12
C THR A 2 46.39 42.68 -12.35
N SER A 3 45.51 41.87 -12.95
CA SER A 3 44.35 41.32 -12.29
C SER A 3 44.78 40.08 -11.51
N ASP A 4 44.62 40.16 -10.23
CA ASP A 4 44.96 39.14 -9.25
C ASP A 4 43.78 38.16 -9.18
N ASP A 5 43.89 36.99 -9.81
CA ASP A 5 42.96 35.90 -9.70
C ASP A 5 43.25 35.09 -8.43
N THR A 6 42.65 35.48 -7.33
CA THR A 6 42.63 34.67 -6.11
C THR A 6 41.68 33.47 -6.30
N ILE A 7 42.22 32.35 -6.80
CA ILE A 7 41.55 31.06 -6.74
C ILE A 7 41.53 30.64 -5.27
N THR A 8 40.34 30.67 -4.68
CA THR A 8 40.11 30.11 -3.35
C THR A 8 40.37 28.60 -3.38
N GLU A 9 41.51 28.16 -2.84
CA GLU A 9 41.83 26.76 -2.61
C GLU A 9 40.72 26.15 -1.76
N ARG A 10 39.87 25.31 -2.36
CA ARG A 10 39.00 24.41 -1.62
C ARG A 10 39.91 23.44 -0.87
N GLU A 11 40.03 23.61 0.44
CA GLU A 11 40.70 22.64 1.32
C GLU A 11 40.05 21.27 1.10
N LEU A 12 40.78 20.39 0.44
CA LEU A 12 40.40 19.00 0.27
C LEU A 12 40.52 18.31 1.63
N ILE A 13 39.36 18.10 2.27
CA ILE A 13 39.27 17.38 3.54
C ILE A 13 39.79 15.95 3.35
N THR A 14 40.84 15.58 4.09
CA THR A 14 41.37 14.21 4.04
C THR A 14 40.36 13.22 4.63
N ARG A 15 40.41 11.93 4.18
CA ARG A 15 39.52 10.88 4.72
C ARG A 15 39.58 10.77 6.24
N ARG A 16 40.74 10.99 6.82
CA ARG A 16 40.94 10.96 8.28
C ARG A 16 40.24 12.14 8.95
N GLU A 17 40.30 13.33 8.38
CA GLU A 17 39.64 14.53 8.87
C GLU A 17 38.09 14.42 8.75
N ALA A 18 37.60 13.85 7.66
CA ALA A 18 36.17 13.56 7.50
C ALA A 18 35.68 12.58 8.57
N LEU A 19 36.43 11.51 8.84
CA LEU A 19 36.10 10.56 9.90
C LEU A 19 36.14 11.20 11.31
N LEU A 20 37.14 12.05 11.60
CA LEU A 20 37.22 12.76 12.88
C LEU A 20 36.06 13.75 13.06
N ARG A 21 35.64 14.44 12.00
CA ARG A 21 34.48 15.35 12.05
C ARG A 21 33.19 14.60 12.27
N VAL A 22 33.00 13.44 11.63
CA VAL A 22 31.83 12.57 11.82
C VAL A 22 31.79 11.98 13.22
N THR A 23 32.93 11.48 13.73
CA THR A 23 33.02 10.97 15.12
C THR A 23 32.86 12.06 16.17
N ALA A 24 33.33 13.29 15.94
CA ALA A 24 33.06 14.41 16.83
C ALA A 24 31.58 14.81 16.87
N LEU A 25 30.89 14.78 15.72
CA LEU A 25 29.46 15.04 15.64
C LEU A 25 28.64 13.93 16.34
N LEU A 26 28.98 12.66 16.14
CA LEU A 26 28.31 11.54 16.78
C LEU A 26 28.68 11.39 18.26
N GLY A 27 29.96 11.66 18.64
CA GLY A 27 30.44 11.58 20.02
C GLY A 27 29.93 12.73 20.90
N GLY A 28 29.71 13.93 20.34
CA GLY A 28 29.11 15.06 21.04
C GLY A 28 27.68 14.84 21.48
N VAL A 29 26.94 14.03 20.76
CA VAL A 29 25.54 13.66 21.05
C VAL A 29 25.46 12.71 22.27
N ALA A 30 26.47 11.86 22.49
CA ALA A 30 26.47 10.91 23.59
C ALA A 30 26.73 11.56 24.98
N LEU A 31 27.35 12.75 25.01
CA LEU A 31 27.73 13.43 26.26
C LEU A 31 26.65 14.43 26.78
N LEU A 32 25.64 14.76 25.99
CA LEU A 32 24.60 15.73 26.35
C LEU A 32 23.24 15.11 26.70
N GLY A 33 23.21 13.91 27.25
CA GLY A 33 21.95 13.30 27.77
C GLY A 33 21.03 12.78 26.67
N GLY A 34 21.34 11.59 26.24
CA GLY A 34 20.91 10.87 25.07
C GLY A 34 19.45 10.58 24.77
N ASN A 35 18.46 11.36 25.15
CA ASN A 35 17.08 11.12 24.74
C ASN A 35 16.53 12.10 23.69
N ALA A 36 17.27 13.15 23.32
CA ALA A 36 16.75 14.18 22.43
C ALA A 36 17.10 14.03 20.94
N PHE A 37 18.01 13.11 20.58
CA PHE A 37 18.52 13.01 19.19
C PHE A 37 18.23 11.70 18.46
N VAL A 38 17.53 10.75 19.08
CA VAL A 38 17.02 9.58 18.38
C VAL A 38 15.66 9.86 17.72
N THR A 39 15.10 11.04 17.92
CA THR A 39 14.01 11.58 17.10
C THR A 39 14.56 12.19 15.81
N GLY A 40 15.37 11.43 15.08
CA GLY A 40 15.73 11.78 13.71
C GLY A 40 14.46 11.87 12.87
N CYS A 41 14.18 13.06 12.37
CA CYS A 41 13.21 13.40 11.33
C CYS A 41 11.92 12.57 11.35
N ARG A 42 11.24 12.50 12.48
CA ARG A 42 9.85 12.15 12.51
C ARG A 42 9.11 13.39 12.04
N ALA A 43 8.86 13.50 10.76
CA ALA A 43 7.84 14.42 10.28
C ALA A 43 6.55 13.95 10.96
N GLU A 44 6.08 14.69 11.97
CA GLU A 44 4.77 14.49 12.56
C GLU A 44 3.73 14.80 11.47
N HIS A 45 3.41 13.80 10.68
CA HIS A 45 2.26 13.87 9.79
C HIS A 45 1.02 13.67 10.67
N ALA A 46 0.11 14.63 10.64
CA ALA A 46 -1.20 14.50 11.26
C ALA A 46 -1.88 13.24 10.67
N GLY A 47 -1.93 12.16 11.44
CA GLY A 47 -2.39 10.85 11.01
C GLY A 47 -1.43 9.70 11.36
N ASP A 48 -0.28 9.99 11.94
CA ASP A 48 0.86 9.10 12.18
C ASP A 48 0.68 8.18 13.41
N GLU A 49 -0.56 7.91 13.80
CA GLU A 49 -0.81 6.96 14.88
C GLU A 49 -0.71 5.53 14.32
N PRO A 50 0.21 4.70 14.82
CA PRO A 50 0.35 3.33 14.35
C PRO A 50 -0.94 2.54 14.61
N PHE A 51 -1.23 1.53 13.79
CA PHE A 51 -2.35 0.62 14.04
C PHE A 51 -2.14 -0.12 15.35
N SER A 52 -3.18 -0.16 16.17
CA SER A 52 -3.18 -0.92 17.43
C SER A 52 -3.18 -2.43 17.16
N ARG A 53 -2.94 -3.23 18.20
CA ARG A 53 -3.04 -4.70 18.09
C ARG A 53 -4.46 -5.14 17.76
N ASP A 54 -5.46 -4.42 18.22
CA ASP A 54 -6.87 -4.70 17.95
C ASP A 54 -7.21 -4.38 16.49
N ASP A 55 -6.66 -3.30 15.93
CA ASP A 55 -6.79 -2.98 14.51
C ASP A 55 -6.17 -4.07 13.63
N VAL A 56 -4.97 -4.54 13.98
CA VAL A 56 -4.31 -5.64 13.26
C VAL A 56 -5.15 -6.92 13.34
N ALA A 57 -5.70 -7.25 14.51
CA ALA A 57 -6.58 -8.40 14.67
C ALA A 57 -7.87 -8.26 13.83
N PHE A 58 -8.44 -7.05 13.76
CA PHE A 58 -9.58 -6.75 12.91
C PHE A 58 -9.26 -6.96 11.42
N LEU A 59 -8.10 -6.46 10.97
CA LEU A 59 -7.64 -6.62 9.59
C LEU A 59 -7.33 -8.08 9.26
N ASP A 60 -6.81 -8.86 10.21
CA ASP A 60 -6.64 -10.30 10.05
C ASP A 60 -7.97 -11.03 9.84
N GLU A 61 -9.03 -10.65 10.56
CA GLU A 61 -10.36 -11.24 10.36
C GLU A 61 -11.00 -10.81 9.04
N VAL A 62 -10.79 -9.57 8.60
CA VAL A 62 -11.22 -9.12 7.26
C VAL A 62 -10.51 -9.91 6.17
N ALA A 63 -9.17 -10.03 6.28
CA ALA A 63 -8.37 -10.76 5.30
C ALA A 63 -8.72 -12.25 5.26
N ASP A 64 -8.94 -12.89 6.42
CA ASP A 64 -9.32 -14.30 6.52
C ASP A 64 -10.75 -14.56 5.98
N THR A 65 -11.64 -13.59 6.10
CA THR A 65 -12.98 -13.68 5.48
C THR A 65 -12.89 -13.59 3.95
N ILE A 66 -11.91 -12.83 3.40
CA ILE A 66 -11.67 -12.73 1.94
C ILE A 66 -10.96 -13.97 1.41
N LEU A 67 -9.96 -14.46 2.13
CA LEU A 67 -9.12 -15.60 1.78
C LEU A 67 -9.10 -16.61 2.95
N PRO A 68 -10.17 -17.37 3.13
CA PRO A 68 -10.28 -18.30 4.24
C PRO A 68 -9.38 -19.53 4.08
N THR A 69 -9.12 -20.21 5.18
CA THR A 69 -8.48 -21.53 5.16
C THR A 69 -9.35 -22.53 4.39
N THR A 70 -8.75 -23.19 3.42
CA THR A 70 -9.37 -24.24 2.60
C THR A 70 -8.44 -25.46 2.57
N SER A 71 -8.07 -25.96 1.40
CA SER A 71 -6.96 -26.92 1.22
C SER A 71 -5.59 -26.25 1.42
N THR A 72 -5.56 -24.93 1.49
CA THR A 72 -4.40 -24.10 1.78
C THR A 72 -4.67 -23.23 3.01
N PRO A 73 -3.63 -22.82 3.78
CA PRO A 73 -3.82 -21.89 4.89
C PRO A 73 -4.44 -20.57 4.44
N GLY A 74 -5.28 -19.96 5.28
CA GLY A 74 -5.92 -18.67 5.01
C GLY A 74 -5.00 -17.46 5.26
N ALA A 75 -5.52 -16.27 4.97
CA ALA A 75 -4.78 -15.02 5.08
C ALA A 75 -4.33 -14.69 6.52
N LYS A 76 -5.09 -15.13 7.52
CA LYS A 76 -4.73 -14.96 8.93
C LYS A 76 -3.45 -15.74 9.29
N ALA A 77 -3.27 -16.96 8.75
CA ALA A 77 -2.05 -17.74 8.95
C ALA A 77 -0.82 -17.04 8.35
N ALA A 78 -1.01 -16.28 7.28
CA ALA A 78 0.02 -15.46 6.64
C ALA A 78 0.26 -14.11 7.34
N LYS A 79 -0.43 -13.79 8.45
CA LYS A 79 -0.35 -12.51 9.17
C LYS A 79 -0.64 -11.31 8.27
N THR A 80 -1.60 -11.47 7.39
CA THR A 80 -1.93 -10.48 6.35
C THR A 80 -2.41 -9.16 6.94
N GLY A 81 -3.10 -9.18 8.10
CA GLY A 81 -3.52 -7.96 8.79
C GLY A 81 -2.36 -7.06 9.21
N ALA A 82 -1.26 -7.66 9.71
CA ALA A 82 -0.06 -6.91 10.05
C ALA A 82 0.60 -6.28 8.81
N PHE A 83 0.63 -7.00 7.68
CA PHE A 83 1.09 -6.46 6.40
C PHE A 83 0.21 -5.28 5.93
N MET A 84 -1.12 -5.41 6.00
CA MET A 84 -2.05 -4.36 5.62
C MET A 84 -1.84 -3.09 6.46
N ALA A 85 -1.70 -3.25 7.78
CA ALA A 85 -1.45 -2.15 8.71
C ALA A 85 -0.14 -1.42 8.37
N LEU A 86 0.95 -2.17 8.13
CA LEU A 86 2.26 -1.63 7.75
C LEU A 86 2.18 -0.86 6.43
N MET A 87 1.60 -1.47 5.40
CA MET A 87 1.50 -0.85 4.07
C MET A 87 0.68 0.44 4.07
N VAL A 88 -0.40 0.49 4.86
CA VAL A 88 -1.20 1.71 4.98
C VAL A 88 -0.44 2.78 5.74
N HIS A 89 0.24 2.42 6.83
CA HIS A 89 0.98 3.37 7.64
C HIS A 89 2.16 3.98 6.88
N ASP A 90 2.97 3.15 6.22
CA ASP A 90 4.22 3.58 5.61
C ASP A 90 4.08 4.03 4.14
N GLY A 91 3.10 3.47 3.42
CA GLY A 91 3.00 3.62 1.97
C GLY A 91 1.86 4.50 1.47
N TYR A 92 0.83 4.76 2.29
CA TYR A 92 -0.33 5.52 1.84
C TYR A 92 -0.22 6.99 2.23
N MET A 93 -0.80 7.86 1.39
CA MET A 93 -0.92 9.28 1.70
C MET A 93 -1.89 9.48 2.88
N PRO A 94 -1.73 10.54 3.70
CA PRO A 94 -2.59 10.76 4.88
C PRO A 94 -4.10 10.74 4.60
N ALA A 95 -4.52 11.24 3.44
CA ALA A 95 -5.92 11.21 3.04
C ALA A 95 -6.42 9.77 2.83
N ASP A 96 -5.61 8.92 2.21
CA ASP A 96 -5.96 7.51 1.95
C ASP A 96 -5.88 6.68 3.24
N GLN A 97 -4.92 6.97 4.12
CA GLN A 97 -4.86 6.36 5.46
C GLN A 97 -6.16 6.62 6.22
N LYS A 98 -6.65 7.87 6.20
CA LYS A 98 -7.92 8.23 6.82
C LYS A 98 -9.10 7.45 6.23
N ILE A 99 -9.19 7.36 4.89
CA ILE A 99 -10.23 6.60 4.21
C ILE A 99 -10.21 5.13 4.63
N PHE A 100 -9.02 4.54 4.74
CA PHE A 100 -8.84 3.16 5.15
C PHE A 100 -9.30 2.94 6.60
N ARG A 101 -8.87 3.79 7.53
CA ARG A 101 -9.25 3.72 8.95
C ARG A 101 -10.74 3.95 9.17
N ASP A 102 -11.32 4.98 8.54
CA ASP A 102 -12.76 5.22 8.55
C ASP A 102 -13.53 4.00 7.98
N GLY A 103 -12.93 3.30 7.03
CA GLY A 103 -13.46 2.09 6.43
C GLY A 103 -13.59 0.92 7.40
N MET A 104 -12.66 0.77 8.34
CA MET A 104 -12.78 -0.25 9.40
C MET A 104 -14.02 0.00 10.27
N GLY A 105 -14.24 1.25 10.67
CA GLY A 105 -15.46 1.64 11.41
C GLY A 105 -16.74 1.35 10.61
N LYS A 106 -16.75 1.66 9.31
CA LYS A 106 -17.91 1.37 8.44
C LYS A 106 -18.25 -0.11 8.32
N ILE A 107 -17.25 -1.01 8.35
CA ILE A 107 -17.48 -2.45 8.38
C ILE A 107 -18.13 -2.86 9.69
N ASP A 108 -17.64 -2.33 10.81
CA ASP A 108 -18.20 -2.61 12.14
C ASP A 108 -19.65 -2.09 12.25
N ASP A 109 -19.91 -0.87 11.80
CA ASP A 109 -21.24 -0.26 11.74
C ASP A 109 -22.21 -1.07 10.87
N ALA A 110 -21.76 -1.52 9.69
CA ALA A 110 -22.58 -2.35 8.80
C ALA A 110 -22.91 -3.70 9.45
N THR A 111 -21.98 -4.31 10.18
CA THR A 111 -22.18 -5.55 10.90
C THR A 111 -23.16 -5.36 12.07
N ASN A 112 -22.96 -4.30 12.82
CA ASN A 112 -23.84 -3.96 13.96
C ASN A 112 -25.28 -3.68 13.48
N LYS A 113 -25.42 -2.95 12.38
CA LYS A 113 -26.73 -2.68 11.78
C LYS A 113 -27.45 -3.96 11.32
N ALA A 114 -26.70 -4.91 10.76
CA ALA A 114 -27.28 -6.15 10.21
C ALA A 114 -27.58 -7.20 11.29
N TYR A 115 -26.72 -7.31 12.30
CA TYR A 115 -26.74 -8.43 13.24
C TYR A 115 -26.70 -8.02 14.72
N ASN A 116 -26.65 -6.73 15.02
CA ASN A 116 -26.55 -6.18 16.39
C ASN A 116 -25.34 -6.69 17.19
N VAL A 117 -24.24 -6.96 16.50
CA VAL A 117 -22.93 -7.34 17.07
C VAL A 117 -21.81 -6.65 16.32
N SER A 118 -20.65 -6.47 16.98
CA SER A 118 -19.46 -5.97 16.31
C SER A 118 -18.91 -7.00 15.32
N PHE A 119 -18.16 -6.56 14.32
CA PHE A 119 -17.54 -7.44 13.31
C PHE A 119 -16.68 -8.54 13.95
N MET A 120 -15.91 -8.19 14.98
CA MET A 120 -15.07 -9.16 15.70
C MET A 120 -15.86 -10.24 16.45
N LYS A 121 -17.10 -9.96 16.83
CA LYS A 121 -18.01 -10.91 17.53
C LYS A 121 -18.94 -11.64 16.58
N ALA A 122 -19.03 -11.22 15.32
CA ALA A 122 -19.87 -11.85 14.32
C ALA A 122 -19.38 -13.26 13.95
N THR A 123 -20.28 -14.14 13.53
CA THR A 123 -19.91 -15.46 13.01
C THR A 123 -19.22 -15.34 11.65
N PRO A 124 -18.46 -16.34 11.20
CA PRO A 124 -17.83 -16.32 9.88
C PRO A 124 -18.84 -16.09 8.75
N GLU A 125 -20.03 -16.66 8.82
CA GLU A 125 -21.10 -16.51 7.83
C GLU A 125 -21.65 -15.07 7.81
N GLN A 126 -21.81 -14.46 8.99
CA GLN A 126 -22.24 -13.06 9.13
C GLN A 126 -21.19 -12.11 8.56
N ARG A 127 -19.91 -12.32 8.87
CA ARG A 127 -18.78 -11.56 8.31
C ARG A 127 -18.76 -11.65 6.79
N LEU A 128 -18.87 -12.86 6.25
CA LEU A 128 -18.91 -13.10 4.80
C LEU A 128 -20.09 -12.39 4.15
N ALA A 129 -21.28 -12.45 4.73
CA ALA A 129 -22.46 -11.78 4.20
C ALA A 129 -22.28 -10.25 4.17
N VAL A 130 -21.75 -9.65 5.23
CA VAL A 130 -21.47 -8.21 5.31
C VAL A 130 -20.42 -7.81 4.28
N LEU A 131 -19.27 -8.48 4.25
CA LEU A 131 -18.21 -8.14 3.30
C LEU A 131 -18.63 -8.37 1.84
N THR A 132 -19.48 -9.36 1.57
CA THR A 132 -20.06 -9.57 0.22
C THR A 132 -20.96 -8.41 -0.18
N ALA A 133 -21.78 -7.89 0.73
CA ALA A 133 -22.62 -6.72 0.46
C ALA A 133 -21.74 -5.47 0.18
N ILE A 134 -20.74 -5.24 0.99
CA ILE A 134 -19.78 -4.14 0.83
C ILE A 134 -18.97 -4.29 -0.48
N ASP A 135 -18.57 -5.50 -0.87
CA ASP A 135 -17.87 -5.76 -2.14
C ASP A 135 -18.74 -5.43 -3.34
N ARG A 136 -20.03 -5.70 -3.27
CA ARG A 136 -20.99 -5.33 -4.32
C ARG A 136 -21.11 -3.81 -4.44
N ASP A 137 -21.22 -3.11 -3.33
CA ASP A 137 -21.28 -1.64 -3.28
C ASP A 137 -19.99 -1.03 -3.84
N GLN A 138 -18.82 -1.54 -3.40
CA GLN A 138 -17.51 -1.14 -3.89
C GLN A 138 -17.38 -1.32 -5.41
N ARG A 139 -17.88 -2.43 -5.97
CA ARG A 139 -17.83 -2.66 -7.43
C ARG A 139 -18.67 -1.63 -8.18
N SER A 140 -19.88 -1.35 -7.71
CA SER A 140 -20.77 -0.34 -8.30
C SER A 140 -20.13 1.04 -8.27
N TYR A 141 -19.54 1.43 -7.14
CA TYR A 141 -18.79 2.68 -6.98
C TYR A 141 -17.60 2.76 -7.94
N SER A 142 -16.81 1.70 -8.02
CA SER A 142 -15.62 1.68 -8.89
C SER A 142 -15.98 1.71 -10.37
N GLN A 143 -17.06 1.03 -10.76
CA GLN A 143 -17.57 1.07 -12.14
C GLN A 143 -18.04 2.48 -12.53
N ALA A 144 -18.85 3.11 -11.68
CA ALA A 144 -19.31 4.48 -11.92
C ALA A 144 -18.14 5.47 -12.05
N ARG A 145 -17.13 5.32 -11.20
CA ARG A 145 -15.91 6.13 -11.23
C ARG A 145 -15.13 5.94 -12.54
N GLU A 146 -14.99 4.70 -12.99
CA GLU A 146 -14.29 4.39 -14.24
C GLU A 146 -15.06 4.93 -15.47
N ASP A 147 -16.38 4.80 -15.47
CA ASP A 147 -17.23 5.33 -16.52
C ASP A 147 -17.12 6.87 -16.62
N GLU A 148 -17.11 7.57 -15.47
CA GLU A 148 -16.91 9.02 -15.45
C GLU A 148 -15.51 9.41 -15.92
N ARG A 149 -14.48 8.68 -15.52
CA ARG A 149 -13.10 8.89 -15.99
C ARG A 149 -13.02 8.71 -17.50
N ARG A 150 -13.62 7.65 -18.01
CA ARG A 150 -13.68 7.35 -19.45
C ARG A 150 -14.40 8.45 -20.22
N LYS A 151 -15.57 8.93 -19.74
CA LYS A 151 -16.29 10.04 -20.36
C LYS A 151 -15.45 11.31 -20.42
N LYS A 152 -14.80 11.68 -19.33
CA LYS A 152 -13.90 12.85 -19.27
C LYS A 152 -12.71 12.71 -20.23
N SER A 153 -12.10 11.55 -20.30
CA SER A 153 -11.00 11.24 -21.21
C SER A 153 -11.43 11.35 -22.68
N LEU A 154 -12.59 10.78 -23.03
CA LEU A 154 -13.13 10.87 -24.38
C LEU A 154 -13.53 12.31 -24.75
N ALA A 155 -14.12 13.06 -23.82
CA ALA A 155 -14.46 14.47 -24.04
C ALA A 155 -13.20 15.30 -24.28
N TRP A 156 -12.13 15.03 -23.56
CA TRP A 156 -10.84 15.70 -23.75
C TRP A 156 -10.20 15.36 -25.09
N LEU A 157 -10.23 14.09 -25.53
CA LEU A 157 -9.69 13.65 -26.82
C LEU A 157 -10.46 14.26 -28.01
N ASN A 158 -11.77 14.48 -27.85
CA ASN A 158 -12.64 15.03 -28.91
C ASN A 158 -12.73 16.57 -28.87
N ASP A 159 -11.97 17.24 -28.00
CA ASP A 159 -11.95 18.70 -27.95
C ASP A 159 -11.10 19.26 -29.13
N PRO A 160 -11.73 19.92 -30.13
CA PRO A 160 -11.02 20.41 -31.33
C PRO A 160 -9.98 21.48 -31.02
N ARG A 161 -10.03 22.09 -29.82
CA ARG A 161 -9.02 23.07 -29.37
C ARG A 161 -7.69 22.41 -28.99
N LYS A 162 -7.63 21.09 -28.91
CA LYS A 162 -6.46 20.30 -28.56
C LYS A 162 -5.88 19.53 -29.75
N GLU A 163 -6.15 20.00 -30.94
CA GLU A 163 -5.55 19.47 -32.18
C GLU A 163 -4.02 19.60 -32.09
N GLY A 164 -3.31 18.46 -32.08
CA GLY A 164 -1.86 18.39 -31.85
C GLY A 164 -1.41 18.06 -30.42
N ALA A 165 -2.33 17.82 -29.49
CA ALA A 165 -1.96 17.35 -28.15
C ALA A 165 -1.21 16.01 -28.19
N THR A 166 -0.09 15.92 -27.50
CA THR A 166 0.73 14.72 -27.41
C THR A 166 0.18 13.75 -26.35
N GLY A 167 0.63 12.48 -26.37
CA GLY A 167 0.26 11.50 -25.35
C GLY A 167 0.62 11.95 -23.92
N THR A 168 1.62 12.81 -23.77
CA THR A 168 2.03 13.40 -22.49
C THR A 168 0.97 14.36 -21.96
N ASP A 169 0.33 15.15 -22.86
CA ASP A 169 -0.73 16.09 -22.50
C ASP A 169 -2.01 15.35 -22.08
N VAL A 170 -2.28 14.18 -22.67
CA VAL A 170 -3.38 13.29 -22.25
C VAL A 170 -3.15 12.77 -20.83
N GLY A 171 -1.92 12.34 -20.53
CA GLY A 171 -1.53 11.89 -19.19
C GLY A 171 -1.68 13.01 -18.15
N ALA A 172 -1.22 14.23 -18.47
CA ALA A 172 -1.35 15.39 -17.60
C ALA A 172 -2.81 15.78 -17.34
N ALA A 173 -3.67 15.73 -18.38
CA ALA A 173 -5.10 16.04 -18.24
C ALA A 173 -5.85 14.99 -17.41
N THR A 174 -5.48 13.71 -17.51
CA THR A 174 -6.05 12.65 -16.67
C THR A 174 -5.58 12.72 -15.21
N MET A 175 -4.37 13.24 -14.96
CA MET A 175 -3.84 13.47 -13.62
C MET A 175 -4.42 14.73 -12.96
N ALA A 176 -4.72 15.77 -13.74
CA ALA A 176 -5.27 17.05 -13.24
C ALA A 176 -6.77 17.00 -12.91
N THR A 177 -7.50 15.96 -13.30
CA THR A 177 -8.87 15.75 -12.85
C THR A 177 -8.86 15.20 -11.44
N GLU A 178 -9.47 15.92 -10.49
CA GLU A 178 -9.74 15.40 -9.16
C GLU A 178 -10.48 14.06 -9.29
N ASN A 179 -9.73 12.99 -9.13
CA ASN A 179 -10.32 11.66 -9.08
C ASN A 179 -10.98 11.49 -7.71
N PRO A 180 -12.25 11.10 -7.65
CA PRO A 180 -12.87 10.76 -6.38
C PRO A 180 -12.04 9.67 -5.68
N PRO A 181 -11.97 9.69 -4.34
CA PRO A 181 -11.13 8.77 -3.58
C PRO A 181 -11.45 7.30 -3.89
N THR A 182 -10.48 6.45 -3.71
CA THR A 182 -10.68 5.01 -3.85
C THR A 182 -11.60 4.50 -2.73
N HIS A 183 -12.49 3.57 -3.05
CA HIS A 183 -13.35 2.97 -2.04
C HIS A 183 -12.53 2.19 -1.01
N TYR A 184 -12.75 2.41 0.29
CA TYR A 184 -11.96 1.81 1.37
C TYR A 184 -11.86 0.28 1.27
N PHE A 185 -12.95 -0.40 0.93
CA PHE A 185 -12.96 -1.85 0.85
C PHE A 185 -12.15 -2.40 -0.33
N ARG A 186 -12.06 -1.64 -1.43
CA ARG A 186 -11.15 -1.97 -2.53
C ARG A 186 -9.70 -1.96 -2.05
N MET A 187 -9.31 -0.93 -1.29
CA MET A 187 -7.96 -0.84 -0.73
C MET A 187 -7.66 -2.03 0.20
N MET A 188 -8.60 -2.38 1.09
CA MET A 188 -8.46 -3.53 1.99
C MET A 188 -8.33 -4.84 1.20
N LYS A 189 -9.16 -5.04 0.18
CA LYS A 189 -9.15 -6.25 -0.63
C LYS A 189 -7.86 -6.39 -1.45
N GLU A 190 -7.39 -5.31 -2.07
CA GLU A 190 -6.13 -5.29 -2.81
C GLU A 190 -4.94 -5.61 -1.90
N LEU A 191 -4.88 -5.01 -0.71
CA LEU A 191 -3.82 -5.30 0.27
C LEU A 191 -3.92 -6.71 0.85
N ALA A 192 -5.14 -7.23 1.07
CA ALA A 192 -5.32 -8.60 1.53
C ALA A 192 -4.81 -9.62 0.50
N LEU A 193 -5.14 -9.42 -0.77
CA LEU A 193 -4.63 -10.25 -1.87
C LEU A 193 -3.11 -10.13 -2.01
N LEU A 194 -2.59 -8.90 -2.03
CA LEU A 194 -1.16 -8.65 -2.14
C LEU A 194 -0.41 -9.31 -0.99
N GLY A 195 -0.78 -9.01 0.26
CA GLY A 195 -0.10 -9.54 1.44
C GLY A 195 -0.14 -11.06 1.54
N TYR A 196 -1.25 -11.68 1.14
CA TYR A 196 -1.34 -13.13 1.13
C TYR A 196 -0.45 -13.76 0.06
N PHE A 197 -0.59 -13.36 -1.21
CA PHE A 197 0.10 -14.03 -2.31
C PHE A 197 1.60 -13.70 -2.39
N THR A 198 2.06 -12.63 -1.74
CA THR A 198 3.49 -12.33 -1.58
C THR A 198 4.08 -12.89 -0.29
N SER A 199 3.26 -13.44 0.62
CA SER A 199 3.76 -14.13 1.80
C SER A 199 4.39 -15.48 1.45
N GLU A 200 5.26 -15.99 2.32
CA GLU A 200 5.84 -17.34 2.20
C GLU A 200 4.73 -18.40 2.04
N ILE A 201 3.67 -18.34 2.87
CA ILE A 201 2.54 -19.27 2.82
C ILE A 201 1.81 -19.19 1.48
N GLY A 202 1.48 -17.98 1.04
CA GLY A 202 0.78 -17.77 -0.22
C GLY A 202 1.62 -18.20 -1.43
N ALA A 203 2.88 -17.80 -1.47
CA ALA A 203 3.78 -18.12 -2.57
C ALA A 203 4.06 -19.64 -2.67
N THR A 204 4.31 -20.31 -1.54
CA THR A 204 4.77 -21.72 -1.55
C THR A 204 3.64 -22.74 -1.44
N GLN A 205 2.52 -22.38 -0.78
CA GLN A 205 1.43 -23.33 -0.54
C GLN A 205 0.19 -23.09 -1.41
N ALA A 206 -0.17 -21.80 -1.67
CA ALA A 206 -1.29 -21.50 -2.55
C ALA A 206 -0.86 -21.43 -4.02
N LEU A 207 0.34 -20.96 -4.29
CA LEU A 207 0.94 -20.86 -5.62
C LEU A 207 2.06 -21.90 -5.83
N ARG A 208 2.67 -21.90 -7.02
CA ARG A 208 3.90 -22.64 -7.33
C ARG A 208 5.06 -21.67 -7.28
N TYR A 209 5.94 -21.82 -6.31
CA TYR A 209 7.13 -20.99 -6.19
C TYR A 209 8.38 -21.76 -6.59
N VAL A 210 9.19 -21.16 -7.46
CA VAL A 210 10.54 -21.61 -7.82
C VAL A 210 11.44 -20.39 -7.79
N GLU A 211 12.41 -20.37 -6.88
CA GLU A 211 13.30 -19.23 -6.68
C GLU A 211 14.11 -18.88 -7.93
N ALA A 212 14.65 -19.89 -8.60
CA ALA A 212 15.42 -19.71 -9.82
C ALA A 212 15.01 -20.76 -10.86
N PRO A 213 14.06 -20.47 -11.77
CA PRO A 213 13.56 -21.45 -12.74
C PRO A 213 14.62 -21.89 -13.77
N GLY A 214 15.73 -21.17 -13.90
CA GLY A 214 16.87 -21.52 -14.74
C GLY A 214 16.63 -21.40 -16.26
N ARG A 215 15.37 -21.32 -16.69
CA ARG A 215 14.98 -21.14 -18.09
C ARG A 215 13.71 -20.32 -18.21
N TYR A 216 13.57 -19.61 -19.30
CA TYR A 216 12.32 -19.00 -19.71
C TYR A 216 11.56 -19.95 -20.64
N ASP A 217 10.34 -20.32 -20.27
CA ASP A 217 9.48 -21.19 -21.08
C ASP A 217 8.09 -20.51 -21.21
N PRO A 218 7.85 -19.77 -22.31
CA PRO A 218 6.62 -19.01 -22.49
C PRO A 218 5.41 -19.89 -22.83
N CYS A 219 5.64 -21.15 -23.22
CA CYS A 219 4.61 -22.06 -23.71
C CYS A 219 4.42 -23.28 -22.80
N VAL A 220 4.46 -23.09 -21.48
CA VAL A 220 4.20 -24.17 -20.53
C VAL A 220 2.75 -24.66 -20.70
N PRO A 221 2.51 -25.97 -20.88
CA PRO A 221 1.16 -26.52 -20.93
C PRO A 221 0.39 -26.19 -19.64
N TYR A 222 -0.85 -25.76 -19.77
CA TYR A 222 -1.74 -25.52 -18.65
C TYR A 222 -2.69 -26.71 -18.46
N THR A 223 -2.75 -27.22 -17.24
CA THR A 223 -3.72 -28.22 -16.84
C THR A 223 -4.78 -27.57 -15.95
N PRO A 224 -6.09 -27.69 -16.26
CA PRO A 224 -7.14 -27.16 -15.39
C PRO A 224 -7.01 -27.65 -13.96
N GLY A 225 -7.05 -26.72 -12.99
CA GLY A 225 -6.88 -27.02 -11.57
C GLY A 225 -5.45 -26.97 -11.06
N GLU A 226 -4.44 -26.79 -11.90
CA GLU A 226 -3.09 -26.52 -11.45
C GLU A 226 -2.96 -25.15 -10.78
N LYS A 227 -2.13 -25.10 -9.74
CA LYS A 227 -1.79 -23.83 -9.08
C LYS A 227 -1.05 -22.90 -10.04
N GLN A 228 -1.36 -21.63 -9.96
CA GLN A 228 -0.65 -20.58 -10.68
C GLN A 228 0.80 -20.47 -10.21
N TRP A 229 1.66 -19.97 -11.08
CA TRP A 229 3.03 -19.61 -10.69
C TRP A 229 3.02 -18.38 -9.79
N ALA A 230 3.83 -18.40 -8.75
CA ALA A 230 4.08 -17.22 -7.96
C ALA A 230 4.82 -16.16 -8.81
N SER A 231 4.43 -14.90 -8.66
CA SER A 231 5.18 -13.80 -9.25
C SER A 231 6.54 -13.69 -8.55
N HIS A 232 7.59 -13.51 -9.33
CA HIS A 232 8.89 -13.10 -8.78
C HIS A 232 8.83 -11.60 -8.48
N ALA A 233 9.22 -11.23 -7.25
CA ALA A 233 9.36 -9.84 -6.86
C ALA A 233 10.67 -9.27 -7.39
#